data_100e0651ca0dbbf1de8648eabca8ae6f
#
_entry.id   100e0651ca0dbbf1de8648eabca8ae6f
#
_cell.length_a   1.000
_cell.length_b   1.000
_cell.length_c   1.000
_cell.angle_alpha   90.00
_cell.angle_beta   90.00
_cell.angle_gamma   90.00
#
_symmetry.space_group_name_H-M   'P 1'
#
loop_
_entity.id
_entity.type
_entity.pdbx_description
1 polymer ?
#
loop_
_entity_poly.entity_id
_entity_poly.type
_entity_poly.pdbx_seq_one_letter_code
_entity_poly.pdbx_strand_id
1 'polypeptide(L)'
;MANKNRIRITYPSSEKIYIPGKIHKINVGMRKIKILDTVTRDEDGELIHKKNNPVIVYDTSGPYSDPKIPVNTQNGIPRIRESWYAGRKDLIRLEELTSDYGRQRLADSSLDHIRFPKHHLPYRAKAGKNITQLYYAKRRIITPEMEYVAIRENQQIEALGLKSYITPEFVR
;
A
#
# COMPACT_ATOMS: atom_id res chain seq x y z
N MET A 1 27.10 2.64 -15.80
CA MET A 1 26.31 3.47 -16.74
C MET A 1 24.92 3.67 -16.15
N ALA A 2 24.56 4.89 -15.78
CA ALA A 2 23.26 5.20 -15.17
C ALA A 2 22.17 5.07 -16.24
N ASN A 3 21.18 4.24 -15.97
CA ASN A 3 20.05 3.98 -16.85
C ASN A 3 19.22 5.25 -17.06
N LYS A 4 19.41 5.93 -18.19
CA LYS A 4 18.79 7.23 -18.54
C LYS A 4 17.30 7.17 -18.90
N ASN A 5 16.65 6.01 -18.86
CA ASN A 5 15.25 5.83 -19.27
C ASN A 5 14.33 5.56 -18.07
N ARG A 6 14.44 6.34 -17.01
CA ARG A 6 13.41 6.33 -15.96
C ARG A 6 12.25 7.21 -16.40
N ILE A 7 11.17 6.61 -16.87
CA ILE A 7 9.88 7.32 -16.99
C ILE A 7 9.47 7.72 -15.58
N ARG A 8 9.64 8.99 -15.28
CA ARG A 8 9.21 9.55 -14.00
C ARG A 8 7.75 9.97 -14.15
N ILE A 9 6.85 9.21 -13.57
CA ILE A 9 5.46 9.64 -13.48
C ILE A 9 5.41 10.81 -12.49
N THR A 10 5.10 12.00 -12.97
CA THR A 10 4.98 13.21 -12.14
C THR A 10 3.53 13.63 -12.04
N TYR A 11 3.12 13.98 -10.84
CA TYR A 11 1.79 14.51 -10.55
C TYR A 11 1.96 15.90 -9.93
N PRO A 12 2.07 16.97 -10.73
CA PRO A 12 2.48 18.30 -10.25
C PRO A 12 1.54 18.90 -9.20
N SER A 13 0.24 18.55 -9.27
CA SER A 13 -0.77 19.04 -8.32
C SER A 13 -0.93 18.14 -7.10
N SER A 14 -0.11 17.12 -6.94
CA SER A 14 -0.21 16.20 -5.81
C SER A 14 1.14 15.64 -5.38
N GLU A 15 1.21 15.23 -4.13
CA GLU A 15 2.40 14.59 -3.54
C GLU A 15 2.03 13.28 -2.86
N LYS A 16 2.93 12.32 -2.88
CA LYS A 16 2.80 11.09 -2.11
C LYS A 16 3.20 11.35 -0.68
N ILE A 17 2.32 11.00 0.24
CA ILE A 17 2.56 11.05 1.69
C ILE A 17 2.33 9.67 2.29
N TYR A 18 2.83 9.46 3.50
CA TYR A 18 2.65 8.24 4.25
C TYR A 18 2.04 8.55 5.61
N ILE A 19 0.95 7.86 5.95
CA ILE A 19 0.33 7.92 7.26
C ILE A 19 0.85 6.73 8.08
N PRO A 20 1.56 6.97 9.19
CA PRO A 20 2.09 5.90 10.02
C PRO A 20 1.00 5.23 10.84
N GLY A 21 1.15 3.92 11.09
CA GLY A 21 0.34 3.19 12.05
C GLY A 21 0.65 3.63 13.49
N LYS A 22 -0.37 3.52 14.37
CA LYS A 22 -0.26 3.81 15.79
C LYS A 22 0.02 2.56 16.63
N ILE A 23 -0.48 1.40 16.16
CA ILE A 23 -0.36 0.10 16.84
C ILE A 23 0.81 -0.69 16.27
N HIS A 24 0.94 -0.70 14.94
CA HIS A 24 1.96 -1.45 14.24
C HIS A 24 2.89 -0.55 13.44
N LYS A 25 4.10 -1.02 13.19
CA LYS A 25 5.07 -0.33 12.33
C LYS A 25 4.71 -0.50 10.86
N ILE A 26 3.65 0.17 10.44
CA ILE A 26 3.15 0.22 9.07
C ILE A 26 3.08 1.66 8.57
N ASN A 27 3.10 1.83 7.25
CA ASN A 27 2.90 3.11 6.59
C ASN A 27 1.89 2.94 5.48
N VAL A 28 0.83 3.74 5.50
CA VAL A 28 -0.21 3.74 4.48
C VAL A 28 0.07 4.86 3.48
N GLY A 29 0.30 4.48 2.21
CA GLY A 29 0.54 5.45 1.14
C GLY A 29 -0.75 6.19 0.77
N MET A 30 -0.69 7.50 0.86
CA MET A 30 -1.76 8.41 0.48
C MET A 30 -1.28 9.42 -0.54
N ARG A 31 -2.21 10.04 -1.25
CA ARG A 31 -1.94 11.13 -2.17
C ARG A 31 -2.63 12.38 -1.67
N LYS A 32 -1.83 13.40 -1.37
CA LYS A 32 -2.30 14.72 -0.99
C LYS A 32 -2.42 15.58 -2.25
N ILE A 33 -3.64 15.91 -2.63
CA ILE A 33 -3.99 16.64 -3.85
C ILE A 33 -4.19 18.09 -3.48
N LYS A 34 -3.46 18.98 -4.13
CA LYS A 34 -3.66 20.44 -4.01
C LYS A 34 -4.88 20.82 -4.82
N ILE A 35 -5.81 21.54 -4.19
CA ILE A 35 -6.97 22.10 -4.83
C ILE A 35 -6.72 23.59 -5.07
N LEU A 36 -7.14 24.09 -6.22
CA LEU A 36 -7.08 25.52 -6.54
C LEU A 36 -7.96 26.32 -5.57
N ASP A 37 -7.58 27.56 -5.33
CA ASP A 37 -8.36 28.48 -4.50
C ASP A 37 -9.74 28.71 -5.12
N THR A 38 -10.75 28.83 -4.27
CA THR A 38 -12.07 29.29 -4.70
C THR A 38 -12.02 30.79 -4.93
N VAL A 39 -12.38 31.22 -6.12
CA VAL A 39 -12.42 32.64 -6.49
C VAL A 39 -13.88 33.08 -6.55
N THR A 40 -14.25 34.03 -5.73
CA THR A 40 -15.57 34.67 -5.71
C THR A 40 -15.44 36.17 -5.97
N ARG A 41 -16.52 36.85 -6.34
CA ARG A 41 -16.57 38.31 -6.38
C ARG A 41 -17.37 38.80 -5.18
N ASP A 42 -16.91 39.87 -4.55
CA ASP A 42 -17.69 40.56 -3.52
C ASP A 42 -18.75 41.52 -4.17
N GLU A 43 -19.42 42.26 -3.32
CA GLU A 43 -20.46 43.22 -3.74
C GLU A 43 -19.90 44.38 -4.56
N ASP A 44 -18.62 44.71 -4.38
CA ASP A 44 -17.90 45.76 -5.09
C ASP A 44 -17.26 45.27 -6.39
N GLY A 45 -17.38 43.95 -6.69
CA GLY A 45 -16.84 43.29 -7.89
C GLY A 45 -15.39 42.86 -7.78
N GLU A 46 -14.76 43.00 -6.62
CA GLU A 46 -13.39 42.57 -6.33
C GLU A 46 -13.30 41.05 -6.19
N LEU A 47 -12.13 40.49 -6.59
CA LEU A 47 -11.91 39.03 -6.52
C LEU A 47 -11.44 38.64 -5.14
N ILE A 48 -12.23 37.80 -4.46
CA ILE A 48 -11.87 37.19 -3.19
C ILE A 48 -11.32 35.77 -3.47
N HIS A 49 -10.08 35.54 -3.05
CA HIS A 49 -9.42 34.23 -3.13
C HIS A 49 -9.51 33.50 -1.79
N LYS A 50 -10.28 32.40 -1.75
CA LYS A 50 -10.36 31.53 -0.57
C LYS A 50 -9.53 30.27 -0.80
N LYS A 51 -8.48 30.09 0.03
CA LYS A 51 -7.64 28.90 -0.03
C LYS A 51 -8.41 27.64 0.37
N ASN A 52 -8.38 26.64 -0.47
CA ASN A 52 -8.99 25.34 -0.20
C ASN A 52 -8.01 24.40 0.50
N ASN A 53 -8.51 23.57 1.41
CA ASN A 53 -7.73 22.53 2.01
C ASN A 53 -7.41 21.44 0.99
N PRO A 54 -6.22 20.81 1.04
CA PRO A 54 -5.89 19.70 0.17
C PRO A 54 -6.79 18.49 0.47
N VAL A 55 -7.08 17.70 -0.55
CA VAL A 55 -7.78 16.41 -0.39
C VAL A 55 -6.75 15.30 -0.28
N ILE A 56 -6.94 14.42 0.71
CA ILE A 56 -6.10 13.24 0.92
C ILE A 56 -6.88 12.01 0.52
N VAL A 57 -6.35 11.25 -0.44
CA VAL A 57 -6.96 10.01 -0.94
C VAL A 57 -5.97 8.85 -0.86
N TYR A 58 -6.48 7.63 -0.83
CA TYR A 58 -5.63 6.45 -0.88
C TYR A 58 -4.86 6.39 -2.21
N ASP A 59 -3.54 6.18 -2.13
CA ASP A 59 -2.68 6.13 -3.30
C ASP A 59 -2.58 4.71 -3.85
N THR A 60 -3.26 4.46 -4.98
CA THR A 60 -3.25 3.17 -5.68
C THR A 60 -2.03 2.99 -6.59
N SER A 61 -1.21 4.02 -6.79
CA SER A 61 -0.04 3.96 -7.68
C SER A 61 1.11 3.09 -7.13
N GLY A 62 1.04 2.71 -5.86
CA GLY A 62 2.06 1.89 -5.22
C GLY A 62 3.45 2.52 -5.30
N PRO A 63 4.51 1.74 -5.61
CA PRO A 63 5.88 2.26 -5.66
C PRO A 63 6.17 3.10 -6.91
N TYR A 64 5.32 3.08 -7.93
CA TYR A 64 5.59 3.76 -9.20
C TYR A 64 5.69 5.29 -9.08
N SER A 65 4.93 5.87 -8.18
CA SER A 65 4.92 7.32 -7.92
C SER A 65 5.79 7.72 -6.73
N ASP A 66 6.49 6.77 -6.10
CA ASP A 66 7.40 7.06 -4.99
C ASP A 66 8.84 7.27 -5.50
N PRO A 67 9.38 8.51 -5.39
CA PRO A 67 10.74 8.78 -5.86
C PRO A 67 11.82 8.07 -5.03
N LYS A 68 11.48 7.59 -3.84
CA LYS A 68 12.40 6.90 -2.92
C LYS A 68 12.51 5.40 -3.22
N ILE A 69 11.56 4.84 -3.95
CA ILE A 69 11.53 3.40 -4.24
C ILE A 69 12.04 3.16 -5.67
N PRO A 70 13.17 2.49 -5.85
CA PRO A 70 13.63 2.10 -7.18
C PRO A 70 12.75 0.97 -7.70
N VAL A 71 12.03 1.22 -8.80
CA VAL A 71 11.26 0.20 -9.50
C VAL A 71 12.12 -0.37 -10.62
N ASN A 72 12.28 -1.69 -10.62
CA ASN A 72 13.01 -2.45 -11.63
C ASN A 72 12.16 -3.63 -12.07
N THR A 73 11.93 -3.79 -13.36
CA THR A 73 11.13 -4.88 -13.94
C THR A 73 11.69 -6.27 -13.61
N GLN A 74 13.01 -6.42 -13.51
CA GLN A 74 13.65 -7.69 -13.17
C GLN A 74 13.44 -8.08 -11.70
N ASN A 75 13.42 -7.10 -10.80
CA ASN A 75 13.24 -7.33 -9.37
C ASN A 75 11.76 -7.35 -8.96
N GLY A 76 10.88 -6.89 -9.84
CA GLY A 76 9.46 -6.75 -9.57
C GLY A 76 9.13 -5.67 -8.53
N ILE A 77 7.88 -5.65 -8.10
CA ILE A 77 7.37 -4.69 -7.12
C ILE A 77 7.59 -5.22 -5.70
N PRO A 78 8.11 -4.40 -4.77
CA PRO A 78 8.21 -4.79 -3.37
C PRO A 78 6.84 -5.18 -2.78
N ARG A 79 6.79 -6.29 -2.05
CA ARG A 79 5.57 -6.75 -1.37
C ARG A 79 5.36 -5.94 -0.10
N ILE A 80 4.41 -5.02 -0.10
CA ILE A 80 4.13 -4.12 1.03
C ILE A 80 3.88 -4.90 2.32
N ARG A 81 3.11 -5.99 2.25
CA ARG A 81 2.67 -6.76 3.42
C ARG A 81 3.65 -7.83 3.88
N GLU A 82 4.74 -8.07 3.17
CA GLU A 82 5.66 -9.16 3.52
C GLU A 82 6.23 -8.99 4.92
N SER A 83 6.63 -7.79 5.30
CA SER A 83 7.11 -7.48 6.64
C SER A 83 6.05 -7.67 7.73
N TRP A 84 4.75 -7.52 7.40
CA TRP A 84 3.67 -7.63 8.39
C TRP A 84 3.43 -9.08 8.81
N TYR A 85 3.53 -10.02 7.90
CA TYR A 85 3.32 -11.43 8.20
C TYR A 85 4.61 -12.23 8.39
N ALA A 86 5.73 -11.80 7.83
CA ALA A 86 7.01 -12.49 8.02
C ALA A 86 7.46 -12.54 9.49
N GLY A 87 7.14 -11.49 10.25
CA GLY A 87 7.41 -11.43 11.69
C GLY A 87 6.45 -12.26 12.57
N ARG A 88 5.38 -12.82 12.01
CA ARG A 88 4.44 -13.65 12.75
C ARG A 88 5.05 -15.01 13.04
N LYS A 89 4.93 -15.46 14.28
CA LYS A 89 5.49 -16.76 14.72
C LYS A 89 4.70 -17.97 14.24
N ASP A 90 3.57 -17.75 13.59
CA ASP A 90 2.62 -18.76 13.11
C ASP A 90 2.80 -19.13 11.63
N LEU A 91 3.73 -18.50 10.95
CA LEU A 91 4.05 -18.71 9.54
C LEU A 91 5.44 -19.31 9.36
N ILE A 92 5.60 -20.06 8.27
CA ILE A 92 6.89 -20.46 7.72
C ILE A 92 6.98 -20.01 6.26
N ARG A 93 8.15 -19.58 5.86
CA ARG A 93 8.46 -19.37 4.44
C ARG A 93 8.86 -20.72 3.85
N LEU A 94 8.28 -21.05 2.70
CA LEU A 94 8.62 -22.27 1.99
C LEU A 94 9.89 -22.06 1.16
N GLU A 95 10.61 -23.13 0.90
CA GLU A 95 11.86 -23.10 0.15
C GLU A 95 11.63 -23.21 -1.36
N GLU A 96 10.43 -23.67 -1.77
CA GLU A 96 10.06 -23.87 -3.17
C GLU A 96 8.62 -23.45 -3.49
N LEU A 97 8.30 -23.38 -4.77
CA LEU A 97 6.93 -23.16 -5.25
C LEU A 97 6.08 -24.42 -5.00
N THR A 98 4.84 -24.23 -4.58
CA THR A 98 3.94 -25.34 -4.20
C THR A 98 3.02 -25.80 -5.32
N SER A 99 2.82 -25.01 -6.37
CA SER A 99 2.00 -25.39 -7.51
C SER A 99 2.78 -26.25 -8.50
N ASP A 100 2.14 -27.29 -9.05
CA ASP A 100 2.75 -28.11 -10.09
C ASP A 100 3.09 -27.29 -11.33
N TYR A 101 2.22 -26.39 -11.73
CA TYR A 101 2.48 -25.45 -12.80
C TYR A 101 3.76 -24.61 -12.55
N GLY A 102 3.91 -24.06 -11.34
CA GLY A 102 5.10 -23.28 -10.99
C GLY A 102 6.38 -24.12 -11.06
N ARG A 103 6.35 -25.37 -10.57
CA ARG A 103 7.49 -26.29 -10.63
C ARG A 103 7.83 -26.67 -12.07
N GLN A 104 6.83 -27.04 -12.88
CA GLN A 104 7.02 -27.34 -14.30
C GLN A 104 7.62 -26.17 -15.07
N ARG A 105 7.10 -24.96 -14.84
CA ARG A 105 7.63 -23.74 -15.48
C ARG A 105 9.06 -23.43 -15.05
N LEU A 106 9.46 -23.72 -13.81
CA LEU A 106 10.83 -23.57 -13.37
C LEU A 106 11.79 -24.61 -13.96
N ALA A 107 11.30 -25.83 -14.18
CA ALA A 107 12.10 -26.91 -14.76
C ALA A 107 12.32 -26.77 -16.29
N ASP A 108 11.50 -25.96 -16.96
CA ASP A 108 11.57 -25.78 -18.41
C ASP A 108 12.66 -24.77 -18.77
N SER A 109 13.83 -25.25 -19.15
CA SER A 109 14.99 -24.41 -19.52
C SER A 109 14.75 -23.56 -20.78
N SER A 110 13.80 -23.91 -21.65
CA SER A 110 13.47 -23.11 -22.84
C SER A 110 12.96 -21.71 -22.49
N LEU A 111 12.49 -21.53 -21.24
CA LEU A 111 11.93 -20.27 -20.73
C LEU A 111 12.93 -19.38 -19.98
N ASP A 112 14.19 -19.82 -19.85
CA ASP A 112 15.18 -19.10 -19.05
C ASP A 112 15.43 -17.67 -19.56
N HIS A 113 15.34 -17.47 -20.86
CA HIS A 113 15.57 -16.17 -21.51
C HIS A 113 14.47 -15.13 -21.19
N ILE A 114 13.27 -15.54 -20.78
CA ILE A 114 12.15 -14.65 -20.41
C ILE A 114 11.88 -14.64 -18.90
N ARG A 115 12.61 -15.42 -18.13
CA ARG A 115 12.39 -15.60 -16.71
C ARG A 115 13.11 -14.52 -15.91
N PHE A 116 12.39 -13.94 -14.94
CA PHE A 116 13.02 -13.04 -13.99
C PHE A 116 13.74 -13.85 -12.89
N PRO A 117 14.94 -13.40 -12.45
CA PRO A 117 15.77 -14.16 -11.50
C PRO A 117 15.17 -14.23 -10.10
N LYS A 118 14.28 -13.29 -9.76
CA LYS A 118 13.71 -13.20 -8.41
C LYS A 118 12.35 -13.88 -8.34
N HIS A 119 12.29 -15.01 -7.63
CA HIS A 119 11.05 -15.69 -7.30
C HIS A 119 10.60 -15.34 -5.88
N HIS A 120 9.31 -15.02 -5.74
CA HIS A 120 8.70 -14.81 -4.44
C HIS A 120 8.17 -16.14 -3.90
N LEU A 121 8.91 -16.73 -2.98
CA LEU A 121 8.50 -17.96 -2.32
C LEU A 121 7.27 -17.73 -1.44
N PRO A 122 6.34 -18.69 -1.39
CA PRO A 122 5.11 -18.56 -0.62
C PRO A 122 5.36 -18.74 0.89
N TYR A 123 4.40 -18.24 1.68
CA TYR A 123 4.32 -18.52 3.10
C TYR A 123 3.14 -19.47 3.36
N ARG A 124 3.29 -20.31 4.37
CA ARG A 124 2.26 -21.26 4.83
C ARG A 124 2.12 -21.15 6.35
N ALA A 125 0.92 -21.43 6.85
CA ALA A 125 0.71 -21.62 8.27
C ALA A 125 1.57 -22.79 8.79
N LYS A 126 2.15 -22.64 9.96
CA LYS A 126 2.77 -23.78 10.69
C LYS A 126 1.70 -24.83 11.01
N ALA A 127 2.13 -26.07 11.19
CA ALA A 127 1.23 -27.14 11.59
C ALA A 127 0.42 -26.75 12.85
N GLY A 128 -0.89 -26.96 12.81
CA GLY A 128 -1.80 -26.61 13.91
C GLY A 128 -2.06 -25.12 14.11
N LYS A 129 -1.56 -24.23 13.23
CA LYS A 129 -1.83 -22.78 13.28
C LYS A 129 -2.84 -22.36 12.23
N ASN A 130 -3.64 -21.35 12.57
CA ASN A 130 -4.56 -20.69 11.66
C ASN A 130 -4.13 -19.23 11.49
N ILE A 131 -4.12 -18.74 10.25
CA ILE A 131 -3.61 -17.41 9.87
C ILE A 131 -4.65 -16.53 9.18
N THR A 132 -5.93 -16.91 9.27
CA THR A 132 -7.01 -16.11 8.69
C THR A 132 -7.29 -14.86 9.53
N GLN A 133 -7.71 -13.76 8.90
CA GLN A 133 -8.07 -12.54 9.62
C GLN A 133 -9.21 -12.81 10.62
N LEU A 134 -10.19 -13.65 10.25
CA LEU A 134 -11.26 -14.07 11.14
C LEU A 134 -10.74 -14.78 12.41
N TYR A 135 -9.70 -15.59 12.30
CA TYR A 135 -9.09 -16.25 13.44
C TYR A 135 -8.49 -15.23 14.43
N TYR A 136 -7.75 -14.23 13.92
CA TYR A 136 -7.20 -13.16 14.75
C TYR A 136 -8.32 -12.32 15.37
N ALA A 137 -9.34 -11.98 14.57
CA ALA A 137 -10.49 -11.22 15.04
C ALA A 137 -11.20 -11.91 16.22
N LYS A 138 -11.50 -13.21 16.11
CA LYS A 138 -12.10 -14.00 17.19
C LYS A 138 -11.24 -14.04 18.47
N ARG A 139 -9.93 -13.91 18.33
CA ARG A 139 -8.97 -13.84 19.44
C ARG A 139 -8.70 -12.43 19.95
N ARG A 140 -9.43 -11.44 19.45
CA ARG A 140 -9.26 -10.02 19.78
C ARG A 140 -7.86 -9.49 19.48
N ILE A 141 -7.20 -10.06 18.48
CA ILE A 141 -5.89 -9.62 18.00
C ILE A 141 -6.12 -8.68 16.83
N ILE A 142 -5.63 -7.46 16.96
CA ILE A 142 -5.59 -6.51 15.85
C ILE A 142 -4.36 -6.81 15.01
N THR A 143 -4.58 -6.98 13.71
CA THR A 143 -3.49 -7.23 12.77
C THR A 143 -3.06 -5.93 12.08
N PRO A 144 -1.84 -5.87 11.52
CA PRO A 144 -1.42 -4.73 10.70
C PRO A 144 -2.37 -4.44 9.54
N GLU A 145 -3.00 -5.47 8.99
CA GLU A 145 -3.98 -5.32 7.91
C GLU A 145 -5.26 -4.62 8.38
N MET A 146 -5.74 -4.91 9.59
CA MET A 146 -6.90 -4.22 10.18
C MET A 146 -6.61 -2.75 10.43
N GLU A 147 -5.44 -2.44 10.98
CA GLU A 147 -5.00 -1.06 11.17
C GLU A 147 -4.82 -0.33 9.85
N TYR A 148 -4.26 -1.00 8.83
CA TYR A 148 -4.11 -0.44 7.50
C TYR A 148 -5.45 -0.03 6.89
N VAL A 149 -6.47 -0.89 7.00
CA VAL A 149 -7.83 -0.60 6.53
C VAL A 149 -8.42 0.59 7.27
N ALA A 150 -8.29 0.62 8.60
CA ALA A 150 -8.80 1.71 9.42
C ALA A 150 -8.19 3.07 9.02
N ILE A 151 -6.88 3.12 8.83
CA ILE A 151 -6.18 4.35 8.39
C ILE A 151 -6.69 4.79 7.01
N ARG A 152 -6.83 3.85 6.07
CA ARG A 152 -7.30 4.15 4.72
C ARG A 152 -8.71 4.74 4.72
N GLU A 153 -9.63 4.14 5.46
CA GLU A 153 -11.04 4.57 5.50
C GLU A 153 -11.21 5.89 6.25
N ASN A 154 -10.43 6.14 7.31
CA ASN A 154 -10.51 7.38 8.06
C ASN A 154 -10.18 8.62 7.23
N GLN A 155 -9.30 8.53 6.24
CA GLN A 155 -8.97 9.67 5.39
C GLN A 155 -10.18 10.17 4.58
N GLN A 156 -11.05 9.26 4.12
CA GLN A 156 -12.29 9.64 3.45
C GLN A 156 -13.29 10.26 4.41
N ILE A 157 -13.42 9.72 5.62
CA ILE A 157 -14.32 10.25 6.66
C ILE A 157 -13.92 11.67 7.04
N GLU A 158 -12.64 11.93 7.24
CA GLU A 158 -12.11 13.26 7.52
C GLU A 158 -12.36 14.24 6.36
N ALA A 159 -12.16 13.79 5.12
CA ALA A 159 -12.39 14.60 3.93
C ALA A 159 -13.87 14.99 3.77
N LEU A 160 -14.79 14.13 4.20
CA LEU A 160 -16.24 14.37 4.19
C LEU A 160 -16.73 15.17 5.41
N GLY A 161 -15.84 15.52 6.34
CA GLY A 161 -16.20 16.24 7.56
C GLY A 161 -17.05 15.42 8.55
N LEU A 162 -17.07 14.11 8.41
CA LEU A 162 -17.81 13.20 9.30
C LEU A 162 -17.04 13.01 10.61
N LYS A 163 -17.81 12.93 11.72
CA LYS A 163 -17.24 12.77 13.07
C LYS A 163 -16.93 11.33 13.47
N SER A 164 -17.39 10.36 12.69
CA SER A 164 -17.18 8.93 13.00
C SER A 164 -15.81 8.49 12.51
N TYR A 165 -15.04 7.88 13.42
CA TYR A 165 -13.74 7.29 13.08
C TYR A 165 -13.85 5.78 13.06
N ILE A 166 -13.31 5.18 12.01
CA ILE A 166 -13.12 3.74 11.92
C ILE A 166 -11.85 3.39 12.69
N THR A 167 -12.01 2.60 13.76
CA THR A 167 -10.89 2.12 14.55
C THR A 167 -10.43 0.74 14.07
N PRO A 168 -9.19 0.32 14.36
CA PRO A 168 -8.74 -1.05 14.09
C PRO A 168 -9.62 -2.11 14.79
N GLU A 169 -10.17 -1.80 15.96
CA GLU A 169 -11.14 -2.65 16.67
C GLU A 169 -12.46 -2.78 15.92
N PHE A 170 -12.93 -1.71 15.28
CA PHE A 170 -14.13 -1.75 14.45
C PHE A 170 -13.93 -2.63 13.22
N VAL A 171 -12.75 -2.57 12.59
CA VAL A 171 -12.39 -3.39 11.43
C VAL A 171 -12.23 -4.87 11.81
N ARG A 172 -11.79 -5.12 13.05
CA ARG A 172 -11.66 -6.48 13.59
C ARG A 172 -13.01 -7.17 13.72
#